data_af2d4a0f376443fe6c1777c54775a8a2
#
_entry.id   af2d4a0f376443fe6c1777c54775a8a2
#
_cell.length_a   1.000
_cell.length_b   1.000
_cell.length_c   1.000
_cell.angle_alpha   90.00
_cell.angle_beta   90.00
_cell.angle_gamma   90.00
#
_symmetry.space_group_name_H-M   'P 1'
#
loop_
_entity.id
_entity.type
_entity.pdbx_description
1 polymer ?
#
loop_
_entity_poly.entity_id
_entity_poly.type
_entity_poly.pdbx_seq_one_letter_code
_entity_poly.pdbx_strand_id
1 'polypeptide(L)'
;MDAAEALTRLGGLGTRGEVLDLTSRAALRRAVLDGRVVRLKAGTYALPETNAALVAARALGGTVSLLSAALHWGWKVRMPPKRPTVTLARHRRLPERDINAEVRWADLAAAEVVDGVTCKLRTVVDCARWLPFPDGLAVADSALRSGDVTKAQLLTAAESSPRTGRPAALKVARAADGRSANPFESALRAIAIEVPGLHVEPQFPIGTVGHADLADERLGIAIEAESWEFHATREAFRYDVRRYTAFTRLDWLVVRFLWEDVMHRPELVHAILTDVVRLRSTWRAVRAS
;
A
#
# COMPACT_ATOMS: atom_id res chain seq x y z
N MET A 1 -7.27 18.16 8.47
CA MET A 1 -6.04 17.36 8.47
C MET A 1 -4.91 18.20 7.93
N ASP A 2 -3.69 17.98 8.45
CA ASP A 2 -2.47 18.56 7.89
C ASP A 2 -2.08 17.87 6.57
N ALA A 3 -1.39 18.60 5.67
CA ALA A 3 -1.04 18.06 4.37
C ALA A 3 0.03 16.95 4.43
N ALA A 4 0.94 16.97 5.42
CA ALA A 4 1.89 15.90 5.64
C ALA A 4 1.17 14.63 6.14
N GLU A 5 0.20 14.78 7.04
CA GLU A 5 -0.64 13.68 7.51
C GLU A 5 -1.50 13.10 6.37
N ALA A 6 -2.08 13.96 5.51
CA ALA A 6 -2.78 13.52 4.32
C ALA A 6 -1.89 12.69 3.40
N LEU A 7 -0.65 13.13 3.16
CA LEU A 7 0.33 12.36 2.38
C LEU A 7 0.73 11.05 3.06
N THR A 8 0.84 11.02 4.39
CA THR A 8 1.09 9.76 5.12
C THR A 8 -0.02 8.76 4.85
N ARG A 9 -1.29 9.17 4.91
CA ARG A 9 -2.44 8.30 4.58
C ARG A 9 -2.48 7.88 3.12
N LEU A 10 -2.00 8.73 2.21
CA LEU A 10 -1.85 8.40 0.78
C LEU A 10 -0.61 7.54 0.48
N GLY A 11 0.12 7.09 1.50
CA GLY A 11 1.32 6.28 1.34
C GLY A 11 2.58 7.08 0.97
N GLY A 12 2.66 8.33 1.40
CA GLY A 12 3.84 9.20 1.24
C GLY A 12 3.89 10.00 -0.05
N LEU A 13 2.98 9.75 -0.99
CA LEU A 13 2.91 10.43 -2.29
C LEU A 13 1.45 10.64 -2.71
N GLY A 14 1.16 11.79 -3.35
CA GLY A 14 -0.17 12.04 -3.89
C GLY A 14 -0.16 13.08 -5.01
N THR A 15 -1.14 13.01 -5.91
CA THR A 15 -1.46 14.09 -6.82
C THR A 15 -2.10 15.25 -6.05
N ARG A 16 -2.13 16.44 -6.69
CA ARG A 16 -2.80 17.60 -6.08
C ARG A 16 -4.27 17.33 -5.75
N GLY A 17 -4.97 16.60 -6.61
CA GLY A 17 -6.37 16.21 -6.37
C GLY A 17 -6.49 15.37 -5.12
N GLU A 18 -5.82 14.21 -5.08
CA GLU A 18 -5.85 13.29 -3.94
C GLU A 18 -5.50 13.96 -2.60
N VAL A 19 -4.50 14.85 -2.61
CA VAL A 19 -4.12 15.58 -1.39
C VAL A 19 -5.20 16.59 -0.99
N LEU A 20 -5.81 17.29 -1.96
CA LEU A 20 -6.86 18.26 -1.68
C LEU A 20 -8.20 17.63 -1.30
N ASP A 21 -8.43 16.38 -1.61
CA ASP A 21 -9.58 15.62 -1.14
C ASP A 21 -9.48 15.36 0.39
N LEU A 22 -8.26 15.31 0.92
CA LEU A 22 -7.97 15.05 2.34
C LEU A 22 -7.62 16.31 3.13
N THR A 23 -7.24 17.42 2.47
CA THR A 23 -6.84 18.66 3.14
C THR A 23 -7.16 19.91 2.32
N SER A 24 -6.98 21.08 2.91
CA SER A 24 -7.24 22.34 2.23
C SER A 24 -6.05 22.83 1.38
N ARG A 25 -6.34 23.65 0.35
CA ARG A 25 -5.30 24.36 -0.44
C ARG A 25 -4.36 25.18 0.45
N ALA A 26 -4.89 25.81 1.50
CA ALA A 26 -4.11 26.62 2.43
C ALA A 26 -3.15 25.76 3.24
N ALA A 27 -3.60 24.59 3.75
CA ALA A 27 -2.78 23.64 4.49
C ALA A 27 -1.66 23.05 3.60
N LEU A 28 -1.97 22.67 2.36
CA LEU A 28 -0.97 22.17 1.42
C LEU A 28 0.08 23.24 1.09
N ARG A 29 -0.35 24.48 0.80
CA ARG A 29 0.58 25.58 0.54
C ARG A 29 1.50 25.86 1.75
N ARG A 30 0.94 25.87 2.95
CA ARG A 30 1.70 26.08 4.18
C ARG A 30 2.71 24.96 4.39
N ALA A 31 2.31 23.68 4.25
CA ALA A 31 3.19 22.55 4.42
C ALA A 31 4.37 22.55 3.41
N VAL A 32 4.15 23.02 2.19
CA VAL A 32 5.22 23.21 1.20
C VAL A 32 6.17 24.33 1.61
N LEU A 33 5.65 25.48 2.09
CA LEU A 33 6.46 26.61 2.56
C LEU A 33 7.29 26.23 3.80
N ASP A 34 6.71 25.44 4.70
CA ASP A 34 7.37 24.96 5.93
C ASP A 34 8.35 23.78 5.66
N GLY A 35 8.50 23.34 4.41
CA GLY A 35 9.36 22.23 4.04
C GLY A 35 8.87 20.84 4.48
N ARG A 36 7.64 20.73 5.02
CA ARG A 36 7.03 19.47 5.47
C ARG A 36 6.45 18.65 4.31
N VAL A 37 6.32 19.24 3.16
CA VAL A 37 5.89 18.62 1.91
C VAL A 37 6.77 19.13 0.78
N VAL A 38 7.24 18.24 -0.08
CA VAL A 38 8.03 18.56 -1.26
C VAL A 38 7.18 18.42 -2.51
N ARG A 39 7.27 19.39 -3.42
CA ARG A 39 6.70 19.28 -4.76
C ARG A 39 7.73 18.62 -5.67
N LEU A 40 7.51 17.39 -6.11
CA LEU A 40 8.43 16.63 -6.98
C LEU A 40 8.36 17.09 -8.43
N LYS A 41 7.15 17.32 -8.94
CA LYS A 41 6.85 17.81 -10.28
C LYS A 41 5.50 18.53 -10.28
N ALA A 42 5.10 19.11 -11.42
CA ALA A 42 3.80 19.77 -11.52
C ALA A 42 2.66 18.82 -11.08
N GLY A 43 1.95 19.24 -10.02
CA GLY A 43 0.80 18.49 -9.49
C GLY A 43 1.11 17.21 -8.69
N THR A 44 2.37 16.93 -8.34
CA THR A 44 2.75 15.79 -7.50
C THR A 44 3.49 16.26 -6.26
N TYR A 45 3.08 15.76 -5.10
CA TYR A 45 3.60 16.10 -3.78
C TYR A 45 4.05 14.85 -3.04
N ALA A 46 5.12 14.97 -2.27
CA ALA A 46 5.66 13.88 -1.46
C ALA A 46 6.16 14.39 -0.11
N LEU A 47 6.42 13.46 0.80
CA LEU A 47 7.12 13.76 2.03
C LEU A 47 8.63 14.02 1.76
N PRO A 48 9.29 14.87 2.56
CA PRO A 48 10.70 15.24 2.36
C PRO A 48 11.67 14.06 2.32
N GLU A 49 11.32 12.96 2.96
CA GLU A 49 12.12 11.73 3.06
C GLU A 49 12.50 11.17 1.67
N THR A 50 11.68 11.44 0.66
CA THR A 50 11.95 11.03 -0.73
C THR A 50 13.23 11.63 -1.27
N ASN A 51 13.52 12.90 -0.96
CA ASN A 51 14.75 13.58 -1.39
C ASN A 51 15.92 13.31 -0.43
N ALA A 52 15.65 13.19 0.87
CA ALA A 52 16.67 12.90 1.88
C ALA A 52 17.35 11.54 1.63
N ALA A 53 16.65 10.59 1.01
CA ALA A 53 17.19 9.28 0.70
C ALA A 53 18.36 9.31 -0.29
N LEU A 54 18.28 10.13 -1.33
CA LEU A 54 19.38 10.29 -2.30
C LEU A 54 20.63 10.93 -1.67
N VAL A 55 20.41 11.92 -0.79
CA VAL A 55 21.49 12.56 -0.05
C VAL A 55 22.18 11.56 0.88
N ALA A 56 21.39 10.79 1.65
CA ALA A 56 21.91 9.77 2.55
C ALA A 56 22.67 8.67 1.78
N ALA A 57 22.10 8.16 0.69
CA ALA A 57 22.74 7.14 -0.14
C ALA A 57 24.08 7.64 -0.71
N ARG A 58 24.12 8.86 -1.23
CA ARG A 58 25.37 9.46 -1.75
C ARG A 58 26.41 9.64 -0.64
N ALA A 59 26.01 10.12 0.54
CA ALA A 59 26.92 10.30 1.69
C ALA A 59 27.53 8.98 2.17
N LEU A 60 26.79 7.87 2.06
CA LEU A 60 27.21 6.53 2.45
C LEU A 60 27.90 5.77 1.30
N GLY A 61 27.84 6.29 0.07
CA GLY A 61 28.28 5.59 -1.14
C GLY A 61 27.49 4.32 -1.37
N GLY A 62 26.20 4.37 -1.11
CA GLY A 62 25.23 3.30 -1.30
C GLY A 62 24.16 3.63 -2.33
N THR A 63 23.13 2.80 -2.38
CA THR A 63 22.00 2.89 -3.30
C THR A 63 20.69 3.02 -2.50
N VAL A 64 19.84 3.95 -2.88
CA VAL A 64 18.48 4.06 -2.30
C VAL A 64 17.70 2.78 -2.60
N SER A 65 17.03 2.22 -1.60
CA SER A 65 16.36 0.91 -1.72
C SER A 65 15.04 0.85 -0.94
N LEU A 66 14.34 -0.27 -1.04
CA LEU A 66 13.09 -0.56 -0.32
C LEU A 66 12.06 0.57 -0.40
N LEU A 67 11.47 0.98 0.73
CA LEU A 67 10.40 1.99 0.78
C LEU A 67 10.87 3.35 0.24
N SER A 68 12.13 3.73 0.48
CA SER A 68 12.67 4.98 -0.06
C SER A 68 12.79 4.94 -1.59
N ALA A 69 13.16 3.79 -2.17
CA ALA A 69 13.16 3.61 -3.61
C ALA A 69 11.72 3.54 -4.17
N ALA A 70 10.80 2.89 -3.47
CA ALA A 70 9.38 2.86 -3.85
C ALA A 70 8.80 4.29 -3.95
N LEU A 71 9.05 5.13 -2.95
CA LEU A 71 8.65 6.54 -2.95
C LEU A 71 9.34 7.33 -4.08
N HIS A 72 10.62 7.05 -4.36
CA HIS A 72 11.34 7.67 -5.46
C HIS A 72 10.69 7.36 -6.82
N TRP A 73 10.26 6.13 -7.04
CA TRP A 73 9.54 5.71 -8.26
C TRP A 73 8.10 6.24 -8.33
N GLY A 74 7.63 6.92 -7.28
CA GLY A 74 6.29 7.47 -7.21
C GLY A 74 5.25 6.44 -6.77
N TRP A 75 5.67 5.30 -6.21
CA TRP A 75 4.76 4.30 -5.69
C TRP A 75 4.28 4.68 -4.29
N LYS A 76 3.04 4.36 -4.02
CA LYS A 76 2.44 4.56 -2.69
C LYS A 76 2.89 3.43 -1.75
N VAL A 77 3.13 3.77 -0.50
CA VAL A 77 3.53 2.85 0.55
C VAL A 77 2.55 2.91 1.72
N ARG A 78 2.41 1.82 2.47
CA ARG A 78 1.49 1.77 3.62
C ARG A 78 1.86 2.80 4.70
N MET A 79 3.14 2.83 5.06
CA MET A 79 3.71 3.83 5.97
C MET A 79 5.05 4.30 5.40
N PRO A 80 5.30 5.60 5.33
CA PRO A 80 6.61 6.12 4.95
C PRO A 80 7.69 5.64 5.91
N PRO A 81 8.91 5.37 5.45
CA PRO A 81 10.02 5.00 6.32
C PRO A 81 10.41 6.19 7.20
N LYS A 82 10.66 5.94 8.48
CA LYS A 82 11.12 6.99 9.42
C LYS A 82 12.51 7.52 9.09
N ARG A 83 13.33 6.70 8.44
CA ARG A 83 14.68 7.03 7.98
C ARG A 83 14.87 6.53 6.55
N PRO A 84 15.68 7.20 5.72
CA PRO A 84 16.03 6.69 4.40
C PRO A 84 16.55 5.27 4.44
N THR A 85 16.13 4.42 3.52
CA THR A 85 16.65 3.07 3.37
C THR A 85 17.69 3.01 2.27
N VAL A 86 18.90 2.55 2.63
CA VAL A 86 20.08 2.53 1.76
C VAL A 86 20.68 1.13 1.75
N THR A 87 20.97 0.61 0.57
CA THR A 87 21.73 -0.62 0.39
C THR A 87 23.19 -0.30 0.13
N LEU A 88 24.08 -0.92 0.92
CA LEU A 88 25.54 -0.90 0.74
C LEU A 88 26.02 -2.25 0.21
N ALA A 89 27.11 -2.24 -0.55
CA ALA A 89 27.80 -3.47 -0.94
C ALA A 89 28.30 -4.21 0.31
N ARG A 90 28.30 -5.55 0.29
CA ARG A 90 28.59 -6.40 1.47
C ARG A 90 29.95 -6.14 2.11
N HIS A 91 30.94 -5.78 1.33
CA HIS A 91 32.29 -5.46 1.80
C HIS A 91 32.42 -4.06 2.39
N ARG A 92 31.41 -3.20 2.28
CA ARG A 92 31.46 -1.82 2.77
C ARG A 92 31.22 -1.75 4.27
N ARG A 93 32.10 -1.00 4.95
CA ARG A 93 31.92 -0.66 6.37
C ARG A 93 31.19 0.67 6.50
N LEU A 94 30.39 0.80 7.55
CA LEU A 94 29.79 2.07 7.91
C LEU A 94 30.87 3.02 8.47
N PRO A 95 30.79 4.33 8.15
CA PRO A 95 31.62 5.32 8.83
C PRO A 95 31.22 5.42 10.31
N GLU A 96 32.20 5.72 11.17
CA GLU A 96 32.03 5.92 12.64
C GLU A 96 31.29 7.23 12.99
N ARG A 97 30.23 7.56 12.32
CA ARG A 97 29.43 8.76 12.57
C ARG A 97 27.96 8.41 12.62
N ASP A 98 27.18 9.25 13.29
CA ASP A 98 25.73 9.08 13.32
C ASP A 98 25.16 9.08 11.90
N ILE A 99 24.45 8.01 11.56
CA ILE A 99 23.90 7.77 10.24
C ILE A 99 22.36 7.83 10.35
N ASN A 100 21.79 8.88 9.83
CA ASN A 100 20.35 8.99 9.74
C ASN A 100 19.81 8.20 8.53
N ALA A 101 20.06 6.90 8.50
CA ALA A 101 19.56 5.97 7.49
C ALA A 101 19.42 4.56 8.06
N GLU A 102 18.49 3.79 7.52
CA GLU A 102 18.42 2.34 7.70
C GLU A 102 19.27 1.68 6.62
N VAL A 103 20.33 0.97 7.05
CA VAL A 103 21.29 0.38 6.14
C VAL A 103 21.08 -1.12 6.00
N ARG A 104 21.13 -1.58 4.77
CA ARG A 104 21.18 -3.01 4.42
C ARG A 104 22.43 -3.31 3.60
N TRP A 105 22.90 -4.55 3.67
CA TRP A 105 24.05 -5.01 2.91
C TRP A 105 23.60 -6.03 1.86
N ALA A 106 23.79 -5.69 0.60
CA ALA A 106 23.58 -6.58 -0.52
C ALA A 106 24.43 -6.14 -1.71
N ASP A 107 24.93 -7.09 -2.47
CA ASP A 107 25.57 -6.76 -3.73
C ASP A 107 24.49 -6.56 -4.79
N LEU A 108 24.60 -5.48 -5.52
CA LEU A 108 23.71 -5.08 -6.60
C LEU A 108 24.47 -5.14 -7.91
N ALA A 109 23.91 -5.79 -8.92
CA ALA A 109 24.43 -5.71 -10.27
C ALA A 109 24.22 -4.29 -10.85
N ALA A 110 25.06 -3.88 -11.78
CA ALA A 110 24.95 -2.55 -12.40
C ALA A 110 23.57 -2.30 -13.01
N ALA A 111 22.96 -3.30 -13.63
CA ALA A 111 21.60 -3.21 -14.20
C ALA A 111 20.49 -3.09 -13.15
N GLU A 112 20.78 -3.36 -11.90
CA GLU A 112 19.81 -3.24 -10.79
C GLU A 112 19.80 -1.85 -10.15
N VAL A 113 20.64 -0.92 -10.66
CA VAL A 113 20.74 0.45 -10.13
C VAL A 113 20.54 1.46 -11.26
N VAL A 114 19.65 2.40 -11.04
CA VAL A 114 19.36 3.53 -11.95
C VAL A 114 19.47 4.82 -11.12
N ASP A 115 20.38 5.71 -11.51
CA ASP A 115 20.61 7.02 -10.88
C ASP A 115 20.75 6.98 -9.34
N GLY A 116 21.42 5.92 -8.83
CA GLY A 116 21.66 5.74 -7.40
C GLY A 116 20.48 5.16 -6.62
N VAL A 117 19.47 4.65 -7.31
CA VAL A 117 18.28 3.99 -6.75
C VAL A 117 18.17 2.57 -7.31
N THR A 118 17.71 1.60 -6.54
CA THR A 118 17.41 0.27 -7.07
C THR A 118 16.36 0.39 -8.19
N CYS A 119 16.59 -0.30 -9.32
CA CYS A 119 15.65 -0.29 -10.43
C CYS A 119 14.25 -0.78 -9.98
N LYS A 120 13.22 -0.45 -10.74
CA LYS A 120 11.82 -0.71 -10.40
C LYS A 120 11.58 -2.17 -10.00
N LEU A 121 11.98 -3.12 -10.84
CA LEU A 121 11.79 -4.55 -10.56
C LEU A 121 12.57 -4.99 -9.31
N ARG A 122 13.81 -4.56 -9.14
CA ARG A 122 14.59 -4.85 -7.94
C ARG A 122 13.95 -4.26 -6.69
N THR A 123 13.45 -3.03 -6.75
CA THR A 123 12.79 -2.36 -5.63
C THR A 123 11.57 -3.15 -5.16
N VAL A 124 10.66 -3.53 -6.04
CA VAL A 124 9.44 -4.25 -5.65
C VAL A 124 9.76 -5.64 -5.11
N VAL A 125 10.72 -6.35 -5.70
CA VAL A 125 11.16 -7.67 -5.22
C VAL A 125 11.80 -7.58 -3.84
N ASP A 126 12.67 -6.61 -3.62
CA ASP A 126 13.29 -6.43 -2.31
C ASP A 126 12.26 -6.01 -1.24
N CYS A 127 11.29 -5.16 -1.55
CA CYS A 127 10.17 -4.87 -0.66
C CYS A 127 9.38 -6.14 -0.32
N ALA A 128 9.06 -6.95 -1.32
CA ALA A 128 8.35 -8.22 -1.12
C ALA A 128 9.13 -9.24 -0.28
N ARG A 129 10.47 -9.24 -0.37
CA ARG A 129 11.34 -10.17 0.37
C ARG A 129 11.57 -9.80 1.82
N TRP A 130 11.60 -8.51 2.12
CA TRP A 130 12.19 -8.03 3.37
C TRP A 130 11.24 -7.24 4.25
N LEU A 131 10.13 -6.76 3.72
CA LEU A 131 9.12 -6.04 4.51
C LEU A 131 8.06 -7.02 5.03
N PRO A 132 7.33 -6.64 6.08
CA PRO A 132 6.09 -7.33 6.45
C PRO A 132 5.15 -7.45 5.26
N PHE A 133 4.36 -8.53 5.22
CA PHE A 133 3.49 -8.84 4.08
C PHE A 133 2.59 -7.66 3.64
N PRO A 134 1.90 -6.92 4.55
CA PRO A 134 1.07 -5.79 4.14
C PRO A 134 1.86 -4.65 3.48
N ASP A 135 3.10 -4.40 3.93
CA ASP A 135 3.95 -3.35 3.37
C ASP A 135 4.48 -3.75 1.98
N GLY A 136 4.95 -5.00 1.85
CA GLY A 136 5.40 -5.55 0.57
C GLY A 136 4.27 -5.60 -0.46
N LEU A 137 3.06 -5.96 -0.02
CA LEU A 137 1.87 -6.03 -0.87
C LEU A 137 1.46 -4.63 -1.36
N ALA A 138 1.43 -3.63 -0.49
CA ALA A 138 1.09 -2.27 -0.86
C ALA A 138 2.05 -1.68 -1.92
N VAL A 139 3.36 -1.95 -1.78
CA VAL A 139 4.36 -1.56 -2.80
C VAL A 139 4.13 -2.30 -4.11
N ALA A 140 3.89 -3.61 -4.06
CA ALA A 140 3.66 -4.42 -5.25
C ALA A 140 2.40 -4.00 -6.00
N ASP A 141 1.29 -3.77 -5.29
CA ASP A 141 0.04 -3.28 -5.89
C ASP A 141 0.25 -1.92 -6.56
N SER A 142 0.96 -1.00 -5.88
CA SER A 142 1.26 0.32 -6.45
C SER A 142 2.15 0.24 -7.70
N ALA A 143 3.14 -0.65 -7.71
CA ALA A 143 4.02 -0.89 -8.87
C ALA A 143 3.25 -1.49 -10.06
N LEU A 144 2.35 -2.44 -9.81
CA LEU A 144 1.48 -3.00 -10.84
C LEU A 144 0.50 -1.96 -11.39
N ARG A 145 -0.11 -1.17 -10.51
CA ARG A 145 -1.08 -0.13 -10.87
C ARG A 145 -0.47 0.98 -11.71
N SER A 146 0.79 1.37 -11.43
CA SER A 146 1.50 2.36 -12.25
C SER A 146 1.89 1.83 -13.63
N GLY A 147 1.80 0.52 -13.87
CA GLY A 147 2.27 -0.13 -15.09
C GLY A 147 3.80 -0.27 -15.16
N ASP A 148 4.52 0.10 -14.12
CA ASP A 148 5.98 0.05 -14.06
C ASP A 148 6.54 -1.37 -14.02
N VAL A 149 5.76 -2.31 -13.43
CA VAL A 149 6.08 -3.72 -13.31
C VAL A 149 4.83 -4.53 -13.64
N THR A 150 4.98 -5.60 -14.40
CA THR A 150 3.88 -6.53 -14.65
C THR A 150 3.84 -7.66 -13.61
N LYS A 151 2.69 -8.28 -13.44
CA LYS A 151 2.51 -9.45 -12.57
C LYS A 151 3.47 -10.59 -12.94
N ALA A 152 3.64 -10.85 -14.24
CA ALA A 152 4.54 -11.88 -14.75
C ALA A 152 6.00 -11.59 -14.39
N GLN A 153 6.45 -10.34 -14.60
CA GLN A 153 7.81 -9.92 -14.21
C GLN A 153 8.05 -10.11 -12.71
N LEU A 154 7.08 -9.71 -11.87
CA LEU A 154 7.19 -9.83 -10.42
C LEU A 154 7.27 -11.31 -9.99
N LEU A 155 6.44 -12.19 -10.55
CA LEU A 155 6.45 -13.63 -10.25
C LEU A 155 7.79 -14.26 -10.66
N THR A 156 8.25 -14.04 -11.89
CA THR A 156 9.53 -14.57 -12.40
C THR A 156 10.71 -14.09 -11.53
N ALA A 157 10.73 -12.82 -11.16
CA ALA A 157 11.80 -12.27 -10.33
C ALA A 157 11.74 -12.79 -8.88
N ALA A 158 10.55 -13.03 -8.34
CA ALA A 158 10.38 -13.66 -7.03
C ALA A 158 10.87 -15.12 -7.02
N GLU A 159 10.56 -15.90 -8.06
CA GLU A 159 11.04 -17.28 -8.24
C GLU A 159 12.57 -17.37 -8.36
N SER A 160 13.15 -16.43 -9.11
CA SER A 160 14.61 -16.33 -9.32
C SER A 160 15.35 -15.73 -8.13
N SER A 161 14.65 -15.25 -7.12
CA SER A 161 15.25 -14.63 -5.92
C SER A 161 16.09 -15.64 -5.12
N PRO A 162 17.14 -15.20 -4.42
CA PRO A 162 17.88 -16.03 -3.47
C PRO A 162 16.96 -16.70 -2.45
N ARG A 163 17.33 -17.88 -1.95
CA ARG A 163 16.49 -18.68 -1.01
C ARG A 163 15.97 -17.86 0.17
N THR A 164 16.83 -17.00 0.75
CA THR A 164 16.43 -16.10 1.84
C THR A 164 15.45 -15.05 1.35
N GLY A 165 14.25 -15.02 1.95
CA GLY A 165 13.17 -14.12 1.58
C GLY A 165 12.36 -14.51 0.34
N ARG A 166 12.74 -15.57 -0.40
CA ARG A 166 11.97 -16.05 -1.56
C ARG A 166 10.52 -16.43 -1.21
N PRO A 167 10.24 -17.17 -0.13
CA PRO A 167 8.85 -17.49 0.24
C PRO A 167 7.99 -16.24 0.45
N ALA A 168 8.54 -15.21 1.12
CA ALA A 168 7.84 -13.93 1.30
C ALA A 168 7.61 -13.21 -0.03
N ALA A 169 8.63 -13.15 -0.91
CA ALA A 169 8.50 -12.57 -2.24
C ALA A 169 7.43 -13.27 -3.07
N LEU A 170 7.37 -14.60 -3.05
CA LEU A 170 6.37 -15.39 -3.75
C LEU A 170 4.97 -15.16 -3.19
N LYS A 171 4.83 -15.07 -1.86
CA LYS A 171 3.55 -14.74 -1.21
C LYS A 171 3.03 -13.40 -1.70
N VAL A 172 3.86 -12.36 -1.66
CA VAL A 172 3.51 -11.03 -2.17
C VAL A 172 3.23 -11.07 -3.67
N ALA A 173 4.12 -11.68 -4.46
CA ALA A 173 3.96 -11.72 -5.92
C ALA A 173 2.67 -12.42 -6.36
N ARG A 174 2.25 -13.49 -5.69
CA ARG A 174 0.98 -14.18 -5.95
C ARG A 174 -0.22 -13.33 -5.57
N ALA A 175 -0.16 -12.66 -4.42
CA ALA A 175 -1.24 -11.83 -3.91
C ALA A 175 -1.35 -10.47 -4.61
N ALA A 176 -0.28 -9.92 -5.17
CA ALA A 176 -0.25 -8.58 -5.77
C ALA A 176 -1.30 -8.37 -6.86
N ASP A 177 -2.01 -7.24 -6.81
CA ASP A 177 -3.08 -6.89 -7.75
C ASP A 177 -3.15 -5.36 -7.92
N GLY A 178 -2.94 -4.88 -9.14
CA GLY A 178 -2.94 -3.44 -9.45
C GLY A 178 -4.32 -2.77 -9.37
N ARG A 179 -5.40 -3.52 -9.13
CA ARG A 179 -6.74 -2.97 -8.94
C ARG A 179 -6.90 -2.25 -7.59
N SER A 180 -6.19 -2.65 -6.53
CA SER A 180 -6.24 -1.94 -5.23
C SER A 180 -5.92 -0.47 -5.42
N ALA A 181 -6.82 0.43 -5.02
CA ALA A 181 -6.73 1.84 -5.36
C ALA A 181 -5.67 2.60 -4.54
N ASN A 182 -5.39 2.13 -3.34
CA ASN A 182 -4.46 2.78 -2.41
C ASN A 182 -3.85 1.79 -1.42
N PRO A 183 -2.81 2.19 -0.65
CA PRO A 183 -2.16 1.32 0.33
C PRO A 183 -3.05 0.87 1.49
N PHE A 184 -4.11 1.60 1.80
CA PHE A 184 -5.07 1.22 2.85
C PHE A 184 -5.88 0.00 2.41
N GLU A 185 -6.40 0.01 1.17
CA GLU A 185 -7.07 -1.17 0.58
C GLU A 185 -6.11 -2.37 0.49
N SER A 186 -4.84 -2.15 0.10
CA SER A 186 -3.83 -3.21 0.07
C SER A 186 -3.56 -3.80 1.47
N ALA A 187 -3.52 -2.95 2.52
CA ALA A 187 -3.34 -3.39 3.89
C ALA A 187 -4.54 -4.20 4.39
N LEU A 188 -5.77 -3.72 4.13
CA LEU A 188 -7.00 -4.46 4.46
C LEU A 188 -7.05 -5.79 3.72
N ARG A 189 -6.67 -5.82 2.44
CA ARG A 189 -6.59 -7.04 1.65
C ARG A 189 -5.53 -8.01 2.17
N ALA A 190 -4.40 -7.52 2.65
CA ALA A 190 -3.39 -8.36 3.28
C ALA A 190 -3.92 -9.09 4.53
N ILE A 191 -4.76 -8.43 5.33
CA ILE A 191 -5.44 -9.07 6.47
C ILE A 191 -6.47 -10.07 5.99
N ALA A 192 -7.31 -9.70 5.01
CA ALA A 192 -8.37 -10.55 4.49
C ALA A 192 -7.84 -11.87 3.87
N ILE A 193 -6.69 -11.83 3.18
CA ILE A 193 -6.03 -13.01 2.61
C ILE A 193 -5.63 -14.04 3.68
N GLU A 194 -5.33 -13.60 4.91
CA GLU A 194 -4.94 -14.49 6.02
C GLU A 194 -6.16 -15.12 6.73
N VAL A 195 -7.38 -14.66 6.42
CA VAL A 195 -8.60 -15.20 7.04
C VAL A 195 -9.00 -16.51 6.36
N PRO A 196 -9.04 -17.65 7.09
CA PRO A 196 -9.41 -18.93 6.51
C PRO A 196 -10.81 -18.92 5.89
N GLY A 197 -10.91 -19.40 4.65
CA GLY A 197 -12.19 -19.49 3.93
C GLY A 197 -12.68 -18.19 3.31
N LEU A 198 -11.94 -17.09 3.42
CA LEU A 198 -12.21 -15.84 2.75
C LEU A 198 -11.38 -15.71 1.46
N HIS A 199 -12.04 -15.45 0.33
CA HIS A 199 -11.40 -15.29 -0.97
C HIS A 199 -11.80 -13.95 -1.58
N VAL A 200 -11.01 -12.91 -1.35
CA VAL A 200 -11.34 -11.55 -1.76
C VAL A 200 -10.71 -11.16 -3.08
N GLU A 201 -11.48 -10.45 -3.90
CA GLU A 201 -11.01 -9.73 -5.06
C GLU A 201 -11.12 -8.22 -4.81
N PRO A 202 -10.07 -7.44 -5.18
CA PRO A 202 -10.12 -5.99 -5.05
C PRO A 202 -10.96 -5.36 -6.16
N GLN A 203 -11.62 -4.25 -5.83
CA GLN A 203 -12.43 -3.44 -6.73
C GLN A 203 -13.48 -4.29 -7.47
N PHE A 204 -14.18 -5.13 -6.70
CA PHE A 204 -15.15 -6.09 -7.24
C PHE A 204 -16.47 -5.39 -7.62
N PRO A 205 -16.97 -5.54 -8.86
CA PRO A 205 -18.21 -4.93 -9.29
C PRO A 205 -19.43 -5.65 -8.67
N ILE A 206 -20.33 -4.91 -8.04
CA ILE A 206 -21.59 -5.44 -7.49
C ILE A 206 -22.75 -4.95 -8.34
N GLY A 207 -23.18 -5.76 -9.29
CA GLY A 207 -24.25 -5.44 -10.24
C GLY A 207 -23.96 -4.13 -10.98
N THR A 208 -24.97 -3.25 -11.04
CA THR A 208 -24.83 -1.88 -11.60
C THR A 208 -24.67 -0.80 -10.53
N VAL A 209 -24.51 -1.20 -9.27
CA VAL A 209 -24.47 -0.27 -8.13
C VAL A 209 -23.10 0.40 -7.96
N GLY A 210 -22.03 -0.35 -8.22
CA GLY A 210 -20.65 0.15 -8.06
C GLY A 210 -19.70 -0.99 -7.70
N HIS A 211 -18.53 -0.61 -7.19
CA HIS A 211 -17.50 -1.56 -6.80
C HIS A 211 -17.34 -1.57 -5.27
N ALA A 212 -17.13 -2.76 -4.71
CA ALA A 212 -16.63 -2.90 -3.35
C ALA A 212 -15.10 -2.88 -3.38
N ASP A 213 -14.47 -2.28 -2.36
CA ASP A 213 -13.00 -2.27 -2.26
C ASP A 213 -12.43 -3.68 -2.27
N LEU A 214 -13.08 -4.60 -1.54
CA LEU A 214 -12.82 -6.03 -1.57
C LEU A 214 -14.15 -6.79 -1.52
N ALA A 215 -14.24 -7.93 -2.22
CA ALA A 215 -15.41 -8.80 -2.09
C ALA A 215 -15.08 -10.28 -2.22
N ASP A 216 -15.80 -11.12 -1.46
CA ASP A 216 -15.92 -12.56 -1.70
C ASP A 216 -17.30 -12.84 -2.29
N GLU A 217 -17.37 -13.05 -3.59
CA GLU A 217 -18.62 -13.29 -4.32
C GLU A 217 -19.31 -14.56 -3.82
N ARG A 218 -18.56 -15.62 -3.55
CA ARG A 218 -19.08 -16.90 -3.10
C ARG A 218 -19.83 -16.80 -1.77
N LEU A 219 -19.30 -15.99 -0.84
CA LEU A 219 -19.94 -15.74 0.46
C LEU A 219 -20.91 -14.55 0.42
N GLY A 220 -20.83 -13.69 -0.60
CA GLY A 220 -21.59 -12.44 -0.66
C GLY A 220 -21.14 -11.47 0.43
N ILE A 221 -19.83 -11.33 0.64
CA ILE A 221 -19.23 -10.40 1.60
C ILE A 221 -18.59 -9.27 0.81
N ALA A 222 -18.99 -8.04 1.10
CA ALA A 222 -18.37 -6.81 0.61
C ALA A 222 -17.63 -6.13 1.78
N ILE A 223 -16.36 -5.78 1.59
CA ILE A 223 -15.51 -5.19 2.62
C ILE A 223 -15.05 -3.83 2.11
N GLU A 224 -15.25 -2.80 2.90
CA GLU A 224 -14.97 -1.40 2.56
C GLU A 224 -13.90 -0.81 3.47
N ALA A 225 -12.96 -0.12 2.86
CA ALA A 225 -11.88 0.62 3.51
C ALA A 225 -12.30 2.08 3.70
N GLU A 226 -12.85 2.40 4.87
CA GLU A 226 -13.44 3.70 5.16
C GLU A 226 -12.41 4.68 5.71
N SER A 227 -12.20 5.79 5.00
CA SER A 227 -11.49 6.92 5.58
C SER A 227 -12.50 8.03 5.92
N TRP A 228 -12.44 8.49 7.17
CA TRP A 228 -13.33 9.53 7.71
C TRP A 228 -13.48 10.77 6.79
N GLU A 229 -12.49 11.04 5.98
CA GLU A 229 -12.38 12.30 5.23
C GLU A 229 -13.09 12.30 3.89
N PHE A 230 -13.44 11.14 3.35
CA PHE A 230 -14.26 11.05 2.13
C PHE A 230 -15.74 11.41 2.37
N HIS A 231 -16.20 11.41 3.63
CA HIS A 231 -17.58 11.76 3.98
C HIS A 231 -17.79 13.25 4.31
N ALA A 232 -16.84 14.12 3.99
CA ALA A 232 -16.89 15.55 4.33
C ALA A 232 -18.06 16.32 3.68
N THR A 233 -18.77 15.73 2.72
CA THR A 233 -19.96 16.34 2.13
C THR A 233 -21.23 15.55 2.42
N ARG A 234 -22.36 16.28 2.61
CA ARG A 234 -23.68 15.66 2.77
C ARG A 234 -24.08 14.79 1.56
N GLU A 235 -23.54 15.09 0.38
CA GLU A 235 -23.82 14.36 -0.85
C GLU A 235 -23.07 13.01 -0.88
N ALA A 236 -21.78 12.98 -0.52
CA ALA A 236 -21.01 11.76 -0.40
C ALA A 236 -21.65 10.80 0.61
N PHE A 237 -22.01 11.29 1.81
CA PHE A 237 -22.71 10.48 2.80
C PHE A 237 -24.03 9.89 2.27
N ARG A 238 -24.84 10.69 1.56
CA ARG A 238 -26.12 10.19 0.98
C ARG A 238 -25.88 9.14 -0.10
N TYR A 239 -24.82 9.31 -0.90
CA TYR A 239 -24.43 8.34 -1.92
C TYR A 239 -24.06 7.01 -1.27
N ASP A 240 -23.21 7.02 -0.23
CA ASP A 240 -22.75 5.81 0.45
C ASP A 240 -23.90 5.07 1.14
N VAL A 241 -24.81 5.78 1.82
CA VAL A 241 -26.00 5.17 2.42
C VAL A 241 -26.83 4.43 1.36
N ARG A 242 -27.03 5.03 0.18
CA ARG A 242 -27.78 4.40 -0.91
C ARG A 242 -27.01 3.20 -1.49
N ARG A 243 -25.70 3.33 -1.67
CA ARG A 243 -24.82 2.28 -2.19
C ARG A 243 -24.86 1.05 -1.28
N TYR A 244 -24.64 1.21 0.01
CA TYR A 244 -24.66 0.10 0.97
C TYR A 244 -26.05 -0.54 1.12
N THR A 245 -27.10 0.28 1.09
CA THR A 245 -28.48 -0.25 1.06
C THR A 245 -28.72 -1.09 -0.20
N ALA A 246 -28.20 -0.67 -1.34
CA ALA A 246 -28.30 -1.43 -2.57
C ALA A 246 -27.50 -2.73 -2.53
N PHE A 247 -26.28 -2.73 -1.97
CA PHE A 247 -25.51 -3.96 -1.75
C PHE A 247 -26.28 -4.95 -0.87
N THR A 248 -26.86 -4.47 0.24
CA THR A 248 -27.68 -5.30 1.13
C THR A 248 -28.90 -5.91 0.40
N ARG A 249 -29.56 -5.14 -0.47
CA ARG A 249 -30.69 -5.66 -1.29
C ARG A 249 -30.28 -6.76 -2.27
N LEU A 250 -29.01 -6.80 -2.65
CA LEU A 250 -28.40 -7.83 -3.51
C LEU A 250 -27.80 -9.00 -2.71
N ASP A 251 -28.17 -9.15 -1.43
CA ASP A 251 -27.69 -10.18 -0.50
C ASP A 251 -26.18 -10.10 -0.20
N TRP A 252 -25.60 -8.89 -0.25
CA TRP A 252 -24.24 -8.66 0.19
C TRP A 252 -24.21 -8.21 1.66
N LEU A 253 -23.40 -8.89 2.47
CA LEU A 253 -23.06 -8.45 3.82
C LEU A 253 -21.93 -7.44 3.72
N VAL A 254 -22.22 -6.18 4.04
CA VAL A 254 -21.24 -5.10 3.98
C VAL A 254 -20.53 -4.97 5.33
N VAL A 255 -19.20 -5.06 5.32
CA VAL A 255 -18.35 -4.86 6.49
C VAL A 255 -17.43 -3.69 6.21
N ARG A 256 -17.33 -2.75 7.14
CA ARG A 256 -16.60 -1.49 6.95
C ARG A 256 -15.54 -1.34 8.03
N PHE A 257 -14.32 -0.99 7.64
CA PHE A 257 -13.21 -0.80 8.57
C PHE A 257 -12.62 0.59 8.44
N LEU A 258 -12.37 1.23 9.57
CA LEU A 258 -11.68 2.50 9.64
C LEU A 258 -10.18 2.32 9.40
N TRP A 259 -9.54 3.36 8.92
CA TRP A 259 -8.09 3.38 8.71
C TRP A 259 -7.32 2.99 9.99
N GLU A 260 -7.73 3.50 11.14
CA GLU A 260 -7.12 3.23 12.44
C GLU A 260 -7.18 1.75 12.83
N ASP A 261 -8.26 1.06 12.48
CA ASP A 261 -8.42 -0.36 12.77
C ASP A 261 -7.47 -1.21 11.92
N VAL A 262 -7.41 -0.94 10.63
CA VAL A 262 -6.55 -1.68 9.69
C VAL A 262 -5.07 -1.44 9.97
N MET A 263 -4.69 -0.19 10.30
CA MET A 263 -3.29 0.16 10.48
C MET A 263 -2.75 -0.15 11.88
N HIS A 264 -3.60 -0.08 12.92
CA HIS A 264 -3.16 -0.17 14.30
C HIS A 264 -3.76 -1.35 15.09
N ARG A 265 -4.82 -1.99 14.57
CA ARG A 265 -5.51 -3.12 15.20
C ARG A 265 -5.82 -4.24 14.19
N PRO A 266 -4.84 -4.71 13.38
CA PRO A 266 -5.08 -5.70 12.34
C PRO A 266 -5.65 -7.02 12.89
N GLU A 267 -5.34 -7.39 14.15
CA GLU A 267 -5.87 -8.58 14.81
C GLU A 267 -7.37 -8.47 15.06
N LEU A 268 -7.86 -7.27 15.40
CA LEU A 268 -9.30 -7.01 15.53
C LEU A 268 -10.01 -7.17 14.19
N VAL A 269 -9.45 -6.61 13.13
CA VAL A 269 -9.99 -6.73 11.76
C VAL A 269 -10.04 -8.20 11.34
N HIS A 270 -8.95 -8.96 11.57
CA HIS A 270 -8.88 -10.39 11.27
C HIS A 270 -9.94 -11.18 12.04
N ALA A 271 -10.11 -10.93 13.35
CA ALA A 271 -11.11 -11.61 14.18
C ALA A 271 -12.54 -11.33 13.68
N ILE A 272 -12.88 -10.08 13.38
CA ILE A 272 -14.18 -9.70 12.84
C ILE A 272 -14.45 -10.40 11.50
N LEU A 273 -13.47 -10.40 10.58
CA LEU A 273 -13.62 -11.07 9.28
C LEU A 273 -13.78 -12.58 9.43
N THR A 274 -13.10 -13.21 10.41
CA THR A 274 -13.26 -14.64 10.72
C THR A 274 -14.70 -14.94 11.18
N ASP A 275 -15.27 -14.10 12.06
CA ASP A 275 -16.66 -14.25 12.51
C ASP A 275 -17.65 -14.06 11.37
N VAL A 276 -17.40 -13.07 10.50
CA VAL A 276 -18.23 -12.78 9.31
C VAL A 276 -18.21 -13.98 8.33
N VAL A 277 -17.06 -14.58 8.09
CA VAL A 277 -16.94 -15.78 7.24
C VAL A 277 -17.77 -16.93 7.83
N ARG A 278 -17.66 -17.18 9.13
CA ARG A 278 -18.43 -18.21 9.81
C ARG A 278 -19.93 -17.98 9.68
N LEU A 279 -20.39 -16.74 9.92
CA LEU A 279 -21.78 -16.33 9.79
C LEU A 279 -22.30 -16.58 8.37
N ARG A 280 -21.59 -16.13 7.35
CA ARG A 280 -22.02 -16.24 5.95
C ARG A 280 -21.96 -17.68 5.42
N SER A 281 -20.99 -18.45 5.86
CA SER A 281 -20.91 -19.88 5.52
C SER A 281 -22.12 -20.65 6.05
N THR A 282 -22.52 -20.42 7.31
CA THR A 282 -23.72 -21.02 7.89
C THR A 282 -25.00 -20.58 7.15
N TRP A 283 -25.12 -19.29 6.89
CA TRP A 283 -26.26 -18.73 6.15
C TRP A 283 -26.42 -19.35 4.76
N ARG A 284 -25.32 -19.45 3.99
CA ARG A 284 -25.33 -20.05 2.65
C ARG A 284 -25.69 -21.54 2.68
N ALA A 285 -25.20 -22.29 3.66
CA ALA A 285 -25.51 -23.71 3.83
C ALA A 285 -27.02 -23.92 4.10
N VAL A 286 -27.64 -23.11 4.96
CA VAL A 286 -29.08 -23.19 5.26
C VAL A 286 -29.94 -22.86 4.05
N ARG A 287 -29.53 -21.94 3.18
CA ARG A 287 -30.30 -21.60 1.97
C ARG A 287 -30.14 -22.58 0.82
N ALA A 288 -29.12 -23.43 0.85
CA ALA A 288 -28.87 -24.45 -0.16
C ALA A 288 -29.52 -25.81 0.19
N SER A 289 -29.99 -25.98 1.43
CA SER A 289 -30.77 -27.13 1.91
C SER A 289 -32.25 -26.89 1.73
#